data_379fd244edc38877b76e15fa51b7d9ab
#
_entry.id   379fd244edc38877b76e15fa51b7d9ab
#
_cell.length_a   1.000
_cell.length_b   1.000
_cell.length_c   1.000
_cell.angle_alpha   90.00
_cell.angle_beta   90.00
_cell.angle_gamma   90.00
#
_symmetry.space_group_name_H-M   'P 1'
#
loop_
_entity.id
_entity.type
_entity.pdbx_description
1 polymer ?
#
loop_
_entity_poly.entity_id
_entity_poly.type
_entity_poly.pdbx_seq_one_letter_code
_entity_poly.pdbx_strand_id
1 'polypeptide(L)'
;MNLRSGIALATLALLSLTACSGTASPSSTPASSSSSSPTAAATSPASSASTCPAAASFRLSDVAKHNTQADCWAAVDGNVYNLTEWISRHPGGPDKILPLCGTDATAAFENQHDTQQKPNAQLATFKVGELVD
;
A
#
# COMPACT_ATOMS: atom_id res chain seq x y z
N MET A 1 18.22 -44.15 6.57
CA MET A 1 18.57 -44.82 5.29
C MET A 1 17.31 -44.95 4.48
N ASN A 2 17.11 -44.10 3.49
CA ASN A 2 16.41 -44.44 2.25
C ASN A 2 16.54 -43.22 1.32
N LEU A 3 17.56 -43.27 0.50
CA LEU A 3 17.75 -42.51 -0.72
C LEU A 3 16.69 -42.90 -1.73
N ARG A 4 15.97 -41.98 -2.32
CA ARG A 4 15.50 -42.14 -3.70
C ARG A 4 15.61 -40.81 -4.45
N SER A 5 16.68 -40.74 -5.24
CA SER A 5 16.85 -39.88 -6.40
C SER A 5 15.72 -40.06 -7.40
N GLY A 6 15.25 -38.97 -7.95
CA GLY A 6 14.38 -38.92 -9.12
C GLY A 6 14.70 -37.70 -9.93
N ILE A 7 15.60 -37.88 -10.90
CA ILE A 7 15.95 -36.96 -11.98
C ILE A 7 14.97 -37.19 -13.12
N ALA A 8 14.36 -36.15 -13.66
CA ALA A 8 13.83 -36.08 -15.04
C ALA A 8 13.70 -34.61 -15.40
N LEU A 9 14.60 -34.06 -16.20
CA LEU A 9 14.61 -33.80 -17.65
C LEU A 9 13.46 -32.91 -18.13
N ALA A 10 13.83 -31.67 -18.36
CA ALA A 10 13.95 -30.92 -19.62
C ALA A 10 12.75 -31.00 -20.58
N THR A 11 12.12 -29.86 -20.83
CA THR A 11 11.70 -29.48 -22.18
C THR A 11 11.81 -27.96 -22.37
N LEU A 12 12.69 -27.59 -23.27
CA LEU A 12 12.76 -26.31 -23.97
C LEU A 12 11.55 -26.20 -24.91
N ALA A 13 10.86 -25.08 -24.92
CA ALA A 13 10.06 -24.66 -26.08
C ALA A 13 10.31 -23.18 -26.33
N LEU A 14 10.90 -22.93 -27.49
CA LEU A 14 11.17 -21.64 -28.13
C LEU A 14 9.93 -21.07 -28.81
N LEU A 15 10.02 -19.77 -29.07
CA LEU A 15 9.35 -18.92 -30.09
C LEU A 15 7.90 -18.51 -29.87
N SER A 16 7.66 -17.20 -29.80
CA SER A 16 7.27 -16.42 -30.97
C SER A 16 7.32 -14.92 -30.67
N LEU A 17 8.12 -14.19 -31.41
CA LEU A 17 8.02 -12.73 -31.64
C LEU A 17 6.77 -12.45 -32.44
N THR A 18 5.97 -11.47 -32.02
CA THR A 18 5.06 -10.79 -32.93
C THR A 18 5.14 -9.30 -32.65
N ALA A 19 5.85 -8.60 -33.51
CA ALA A 19 5.83 -7.15 -33.63
C ALA A 19 4.58 -6.75 -34.42
N CYS A 20 3.84 -5.76 -33.91
CA CYS A 20 2.95 -4.95 -34.71
C CYS A 20 3.14 -3.48 -34.37
N SER A 21 3.83 -2.81 -35.29
CA SER A 21 3.82 -1.36 -35.46
C SER A 21 2.42 -0.91 -35.91
N GLY A 22 1.95 0.18 -35.35
CA GLY A 22 0.73 0.85 -35.80
C GLY A 22 0.82 2.33 -35.45
N THR A 23 1.36 3.08 -36.40
CA THR A 23 1.38 4.55 -36.51
C THR A 23 -0.04 5.08 -36.73
N ALA A 24 -0.45 6.16 -36.11
CA ALA A 24 -1.03 7.37 -36.71
C ALA A 24 -1.67 8.28 -35.63
N SER A 25 -1.11 9.46 -35.47
CA SER A 25 -1.84 10.71 -35.13
C SER A 25 -2.66 11.18 -36.33
N PRO A 26 -3.75 11.97 -36.17
CA PRO A 26 -3.56 13.41 -36.21
C PRO A 26 -4.45 14.27 -35.29
N SER A 27 -3.89 15.39 -34.91
CA SER A 27 -4.40 16.72 -34.65
C SER A 27 -5.86 17.04 -34.94
N SER A 28 -6.49 17.72 -33.99
CA SER A 28 -7.38 18.87 -34.24
C SER A 28 -7.60 19.65 -32.94
N THR A 29 -7.03 20.81 -32.84
CA THR A 29 -7.51 22.02 -32.13
C THR A 29 -8.20 22.91 -33.16
N PRO A 30 -8.99 23.98 -32.88
CA PRO A 30 -9.36 24.63 -31.64
C PRO A 30 -10.86 25.03 -31.57
N ALA A 31 -11.33 25.54 -30.43
CA ALA A 31 -12.13 26.77 -30.40
C ALA A 31 -12.41 27.26 -28.99
N SER A 32 -12.05 28.49 -28.79
CA SER A 32 -12.37 29.42 -27.70
C SER A 32 -13.88 29.57 -27.45
N SER A 33 -14.23 29.83 -26.20
CA SER A 33 -15.13 30.93 -25.75
C SER A 33 -15.25 30.86 -24.23
N SER A 34 -14.62 31.77 -23.53
CA SER A 34 -15.16 32.96 -22.86
C SER A 34 -16.06 32.72 -21.64
N SER A 35 -15.56 33.29 -20.53
CA SER A 35 -16.29 34.03 -19.48
C SER A 35 -17.13 33.25 -18.48
N SER A 36 -16.66 33.19 -17.24
CA SER A 36 -17.19 34.04 -16.15
C SER A 36 -16.51 33.62 -14.85
N SER A 37 -15.73 34.50 -14.27
CA SER A 37 -15.48 34.49 -12.80
C SER A 37 -16.77 34.78 -12.05
N PRO A 38 -16.94 34.19 -10.85
CA PRO A 38 -16.88 35.08 -9.69
C PRO A 38 -15.87 34.62 -8.63
N THR A 39 -15.13 35.58 -8.23
CA THR A 39 -14.46 35.76 -6.96
C THR A 39 -15.30 35.26 -5.80
N ALA A 40 -14.77 34.26 -5.09
CA ALA A 40 -15.12 34.06 -3.71
C ALA A 40 -13.80 33.75 -2.97
N ALA A 41 -13.34 34.73 -2.23
CA ALA A 41 -12.29 34.61 -1.26
C ALA A 41 -12.70 33.54 -0.23
N ALA A 42 -11.95 32.45 -0.15
CA ALA A 42 -11.94 31.60 1.01
C ALA A 42 -10.53 31.63 1.56
N THR A 43 -10.40 32.40 2.61
CA THR A 43 -9.32 32.51 3.55
C THR A 43 -8.81 31.11 3.94
N SER A 44 -7.62 30.78 3.50
CA SER A 44 -6.82 29.70 4.09
C SER A 44 -6.33 30.17 5.46
N PRO A 45 -6.60 29.45 6.53
CA PRO A 45 -5.74 29.55 7.68
C PRO A 45 -4.48 28.75 7.39
N ALA A 46 -3.41 29.47 7.03
CA ALA A 46 -2.07 28.94 7.15
C ALA A 46 -1.79 28.75 8.65
N SER A 47 -1.98 27.55 9.14
CA SER A 47 -1.38 27.12 10.40
C SER A 47 -0.03 26.49 10.08
N SER A 48 0.96 27.35 9.96
CA SER A 48 2.35 26.96 10.19
C SER A 48 2.52 26.72 11.69
N ALA A 49 2.32 25.51 12.11
CA ALA A 49 2.83 25.01 13.37
C ALA A 49 3.89 23.97 13.03
N SER A 50 5.15 24.42 12.96
CA SER A 50 6.30 23.56 13.19
C SER A 50 6.25 23.11 14.65
N THR A 51 5.47 22.10 14.89
CA THR A 51 5.51 21.31 16.11
C THR A 51 6.00 19.94 15.65
N CYS A 52 7.02 19.40 16.31
CA CYS A 52 7.36 17.99 16.21
C CYS A 52 6.04 17.22 16.16
N PRO A 53 5.82 16.33 15.19
CA PRO A 53 4.58 15.57 15.17
C PRO A 53 4.52 14.78 16.48
N ALA A 54 3.69 15.23 17.41
CA ALA A 54 3.20 14.34 18.45
C ALA A 54 2.65 13.13 17.69
N ALA A 55 3.19 11.95 17.96
CA ALA A 55 2.73 10.74 17.32
C ALA A 55 1.19 10.71 17.44
N ALA A 56 0.51 10.65 16.32
CA ALA A 56 -0.94 10.59 16.34
C ALA A 56 -1.35 9.34 17.12
N SER A 57 -2.33 9.47 18.01
CA SER A 57 -2.83 8.35 18.81
C SER A 57 -4.17 7.90 18.27
N PHE A 58 -4.32 6.59 18.08
CA PHE A 58 -5.52 5.96 17.56
C PHE A 58 -5.99 4.85 18.47
N ARG A 59 -7.29 4.63 18.51
CA ARG A 59 -7.87 3.46 19.17
C ARG A 59 -8.07 2.34 18.16
N LEU A 60 -8.16 1.11 18.62
CA LEU A 60 -8.46 -0.02 17.73
C LEU A 60 -9.82 0.18 17.00
N SER A 61 -10.77 0.86 17.63
CA SER A 61 -12.04 1.26 16.99
C SER A 61 -11.86 2.25 15.83
N ASP A 62 -10.79 3.02 15.82
CA ASP A 62 -10.46 3.91 14.70
C ASP A 62 -9.80 3.12 13.59
N VAL A 63 -8.86 2.23 13.92
CA VAL A 63 -8.25 1.30 12.98
C VAL A 63 -9.33 0.46 12.27
N ALA A 64 -10.34 -0.02 12.99
CA ALA A 64 -11.43 -0.84 12.45
C ALA A 64 -12.26 -0.15 11.33
N LYS A 65 -12.21 1.16 11.22
CA LYS A 65 -12.86 1.92 10.14
C LYS A 65 -12.13 1.82 8.82
N HIS A 66 -10.84 1.48 8.85
CA HIS A 66 -9.94 1.36 7.70
C HIS A 66 -9.73 -0.11 7.31
N ASN A 67 -10.81 -0.80 6.94
CA ASN A 67 -10.86 -2.24 6.73
C ASN A 67 -11.11 -2.65 5.27
N THR A 68 -10.81 -1.79 4.33
CA THR A 68 -10.99 -2.07 2.90
C THR A 68 -9.66 -2.10 2.16
N GLN A 69 -9.65 -2.68 0.95
CA GLN A 69 -8.46 -2.67 0.10
C GLN A 69 -8.01 -1.24 -0.28
N ALA A 70 -8.94 -0.31 -0.41
CA ALA A 70 -8.64 1.08 -0.77
C ALA A 70 -8.22 1.92 0.44
N ASP A 71 -8.48 1.44 1.64
CA ASP A 71 -8.17 2.11 2.90
C ASP A 71 -7.96 1.05 3.99
N CYS A 72 -6.71 0.63 4.16
CA CYS A 72 -6.32 -0.50 4.98
C CYS A 72 -5.31 -0.08 6.04
N TRP A 73 -5.76 -0.06 7.29
CA TRP A 73 -4.88 0.14 8.43
C TRP A 73 -4.84 -1.11 9.29
N ALA A 74 -3.72 -1.32 9.98
CA ALA A 74 -3.58 -2.39 10.95
C ALA A 74 -2.79 -1.91 12.16
N ALA A 75 -3.08 -2.45 13.32
CA ALA A 75 -2.25 -2.28 14.50
C ALA A 75 -1.24 -3.43 14.62
N VAL A 76 0.01 -3.13 14.97
CA VAL A 76 1.05 -4.11 15.29
C VAL A 76 1.90 -3.55 16.41
N ASP A 77 2.10 -4.30 17.48
CA ASP A 77 2.94 -3.94 18.63
C ASP A 77 2.65 -2.53 19.17
N GLY A 78 1.38 -2.21 19.39
CA GLY A 78 0.98 -0.92 19.94
C GLY A 78 1.19 0.26 18.98
N ASN A 79 1.42 0.02 17.71
CA ASN A 79 1.55 1.04 16.67
C ASN A 79 0.52 0.83 15.57
N VAL A 80 0.14 1.91 14.89
CA VAL A 80 -0.82 1.88 13.78
C VAL A 80 -0.11 2.17 12.47
N TYR A 81 -0.40 1.36 11.45
CA TYR A 81 0.24 1.38 10.15
C TYR A 81 -0.79 1.48 9.03
N ASN A 82 -0.53 2.33 8.03
CA ASN A 82 -1.32 2.39 6.80
C ASN A 82 -0.72 1.43 5.76
N LEU A 83 -1.39 0.33 5.50
CA LEU A 83 -0.93 -0.72 4.61
C LEU A 83 -1.57 -0.66 3.21
N THR A 84 -2.36 0.36 2.90
CA THR A 84 -3.13 0.48 1.65
C THR A 84 -2.27 0.26 0.41
N GLU A 85 -1.16 0.98 0.31
CA GLU A 85 -0.23 0.84 -0.83
C GLU A 85 0.58 -0.46 -0.78
N TRP A 86 0.75 -1.03 0.40
CA TRP A 86 1.53 -2.24 0.59
C TRP A 86 0.81 -3.50 0.12
N ILE A 87 -0.53 -3.50 0.09
CA ILE A 87 -1.34 -4.65 -0.33
C ILE A 87 -0.85 -5.22 -1.67
N SER A 88 -0.68 -4.35 -2.68
CA SER A 88 -0.27 -4.76 -4.02
C SER A 88 1.23 -5.06 -4.15
N ARG A 89 2.02 -4.60 -3.19
CA ARG A 89 3.50 -4.69 -3.23
C ARG A 89 4.06 -5.76 -2.31
N HIS A 90 3.21 -6.36 -1.48
CA HIS A 90 3.63 -7.40 -0.53
C HIS A 90 4.12 -8.66 -1.25
N PRO A 91 5.33 -9.18 -0.94
CA PRO A 91 5.89 -10.36 -1.61
C PRO A 91 5.02 -11.61 -1.50
N GLY A 92 4.24 -11.73 -0.42
CA GLY A 92 3.32 -12.84 -0.19
C GLY A 92 1.96 -12.68 -0.89
N GLY A 93 1.78 -11.60 -1.64
CA GLY A 93 0.51 -11.27 -2.32
C GLY A 93 -0.49 -10.51 -1.44
N PRO A 94 -1.54 -9.95 -2.05
CA PRO A 94 -2.55 -9.15 -1.37
C PRO A 94 -3.35 -9.94 -0.33
N ASP A 95 -3.57 -11.22 -0.56
CA ASP A 95 -4.36 -12.10 0.32
C ASP A 95 -3.76 -12.26 1.72
N LYS A 96 -2.47 -11.91 1.89
CA LYS A 96 -1.82 -11.92 3.20
C LYS A 96 -2.05 -10.64 3.99
N ILE A 97 -2.35 -9.54 3.31
CA ILE A 97 -2.56 -8.23 3.93
C ILE A 97 -4.04 -7.93 4.15
N LEU A 98 -4.89 -8.26 3.18
CA LEU A 98 -6.33 -7.93 3.24
C LEU A 98 -7.03 -8.39 4.55
N PRO A 99 -6.76 -9.59 5.09
CA PRO A 99 -7.37 -10.01 6.36
C PRO A 99 -6.92 -9.22 7.58
N LEU A 100 -5.84 -8.45 7.46
CA LEU A 100 -5.28 -7.65 8.56
C LEU A 100 -5.89 -6.26 8.62
N CYS A 101 -6.54 -5.81 7.53
CA CYS A 101 -7.13 -4.48 7.47
C CYS A 101 -8.21 -4.29 8.55
N GLY A 102 -8.09 -3.22 9.31
CA GLY A 102 -9.03 -2.88 10.38
C GLY A 102 -8.83 -3.66 11.69
N THR A 103 -7.74 -4.42 11.83
CA THR A 103 -7.53 -5.33 12.97
C THR A 103 -6.23 -5.07 13.72
N ASP A 104 -6.11 -5.68 14.90
CA ASP A 104 -4.82 -5.92 15.53
C ASP A 104 -4.16 -7.13 14.85
N ALA A 105 -3.11 -6.86 14.11
CA ALA A 105 -2.35 -7.83 13.33
C ALA A 105 -1.05 -8.27 14.02
N THR A 106 -0.83 -7.91 15.29
CA THR A 106 0.40 -8.22 16.04
C THR A 106 0.76 -9.68 15.92
N ALA A 107 -0.14 -10.57 16.34
CA ALA A 107 0.14 -12.01 16.32
C ALA A 107 0.37 -12.56 14.89
N ALA A 108 -0.35 -12.04 13.90
CA ALA A 108 -0.18 -12.47 12.50
C ALA A 108 1.18 -12.04 11.94
N PHE A 109 1.62 -10.83 12.27
CA PHE A 109 2.92 -10.29 11.85
C PHE A 109 4.08 -11.01 12.56
N GLU A 110 4.01 -11.19 13.87
CA GLU A 110 5.01 -11.89 14.66
C GLU A 110 5.18 -13.35 14.20
N ASN A 111 4.10 -14.09 14.05
CA ASN A 111 4.16 -15.47 13.58
C ASN A 111 4.87 -15.63 12.23
N GLN A 112 4.83 -14.61 11.38
CA GLN A 112 5.43 -14.66 10.05
C GLN A 112 6.80 -13.98 9.99
N HIS A 113 7.04 -12.95 10.80
CA HIS A 113 8.16 -12.01 10.62
C HIS A 113 8.94 -11.63 11.87
N ASP A 114 8.61 -12.17 13.05
CA ASP A 114 9.12 -11.77 14.38
C ASP A 114 10.61 -11.38 14.37
N THR A 115 11.48 -12.28 13.94
CA THR A 115 12.94 -12.09 13.98
C THR A 115 13.51 -11.49 12.69
N GLN A 116 12.69 -11.14 11.73
CA GLN A 116 13.14 -10.71 10.41
C GLN A 116 13.32 -9.19 10.34
N GLN A 117 14.55 -8.74 10.24
CA GLN A 117 14.89 -7.31 10.21
C GLN A 117 14.26 -6.56 9.01
N LYS A 118 14.21 -7.18 7.83
CA LYS A 118 13.69 -6.53 6.61
C LYS A 118 12.19 -6.23 6.69
N PRO A 119 11.31 -7.19 7.04
CA PRO A 119 9.88 -6.90 7.25
C PRO A 119 9.64 -5.86 8.32
N ASN A 120 10.35 -5.91 9.45
CA ASN A 120 10.22 -4.93 10.54
C ASN A 120 10.59 -3.51 10.07
N ALA A 121 11.73 -3.37 9.35
CA ALA A 121 12.14 -2.09 8.78
C ALA A 121 11.15 -1.58 7.72
N GLN A 122 10.58 -2.47 6.92
CA GLN A 122 9.56 -2.11 5.93
C GLN A 122 8.27 -1.66 6.61
N LEU A 123 7.78 -2.38 7.63
CA LEU A 123 6.59 -2.02 8.39
C LEU A 123 6.73 -0.62 9.00
N ALA A 124 7.89 -0.31 9.57
CA ALA A 124 8.16 0.99 10.19
C ALA A 124 7.93 2.18 9.24
N THR A 125 8.10 1.98 7.92
CA THR A 125 7.87 3.04 6.92
C THR A 125 6.39 3.42 6.73
N PHE A 126 5.47 2.58 7.21
CA PHE A 126 4.02 2.76 7.09
C PHE A 126 3.37 3.29 8.38
N LYS A 127 4.17 3.53 9.44
CA LYS A 127 3.64 3.98 10.73
C LYS A 127 2.94 5.33 10.59
N VAL A 128 1.71 5.40 11.06
CA VAL A 128 0.89 6.62 11.10
C VAL A 128 0.67 7.14 12.52
N GLY A 129 0.87 6.30 13.54
CA GLY A 129 0.71 6.71 14.93
C GLY A 129 0.87 5.56 15.92
N GLU A 130 0.39 5.78 17.13
CA GLU A 130 0.43 4.81 18.23
C GLU A 130 -0.98 4.35 18.56
N LEU A 131 -1.11 3.07 18.92
CA LEU A 131 -2.37 2.53 19.42
C LEU A 131 -2.50 2.90 20.90
N VAL A 132 -3.65 3.44 21.27
CA VAL A 132 -4.03 3.72 22.66
C VAL A 132 -5.33 3.00 22.99
N ASP A 133 -5.50 2.60 24.24
CA ASP A 133 -6.67 1.90 24.75
C ASP A 133 -7.89 2.86 24.93
#